data_ee8062620ed53ebfab5ed4f98f0c0c16
#
_entry.id   ee8062620ed53ebfab5ed4f98f0c0c16
#
_cell.length_a   1.000
_cell.length_b   1.000
_cell.length_c   1.000
_cell.angle_alpha   90.00
_cell.angle_beta   90.00
_cell.angle_gamma   90.00
#
_symmetry.space_group_name_H-M   'P 1'
#
loop_
_entity.id
_entity.type
_entity.pdbx_description
1 polymer ?
#
loop_
_entity_poly.entity_id
_entity_poly.type
_entity_poly.pdbx_seq_one_letter_code
_entity_poly.pdbx_strand_id
1 'polypeptide(L)'
;MIRILLVEDDPVIRDTTSYFLNCQQNFEVVCADTGGEALSHAREKFDVILMDILLPDTNGMELCQRLRSWYHCPIIFTSCLDDTDTVVRALELGGDDF
;
A
#
# COMPACT_ATOMS: atom_id res chain seq x y z
N MET A 1 -3.97 14.95 11.17
CA MET A 1 -3.51 13.55 11.29
C MET A 1 -3.37 12.93 9.90
N ILE A 2 -2.27 12.29 9.65
CA ILE A 2 -2.01 11.61 8.37
C ILE A 2 -2.47 10.17 8.51
N ARG A 3 -3.41 9.76 7.66
CA ARG A 3 -3.91 8.38 7.64
C ARG A 3 -3.20 7.60 6.54
N ILE A 4 -2.69 6.44 6.92
CA ILE A 4 -1.90 5.57 6.04
C ILE A 4 -2.59 4.22 5.95
N LEU A 5 -2.84 3.76 4.72
CA LEU A 5 -3.27 2.39 4.49
C LEU A 5 -2.01 1.57 4.18
N LEU A 6 -1.73 0.56 5.01
CA LEU A 6 -0.60 -0.34 4.84
C LEU A 6 -1.11 -1.69 4.38
N VAL A 7 -0.79 -2.06 3.14
CA VAL A 7 -1.19 -3.33 2.54
C VAL A 7 0.02 -4.24 2.49
N GLU A 8 0.09 -5.20 3.42
CA GLU A 8 1.23 -6.11 3.60
C GLU A 8 0.75 -7.43 4.20
N ASP A 9 1.04 -8.54 3.55
CA ASP A 9 0.61 -9.86 4.01
C ASP A 9 1.55 -10.50 5.03
N ASP A 10 2.84 -10.14 5.02
CA ASP A 10 3.78 -10.66 6.00
C ASP A 10 3.52 -10.03 7.38
N PRO A 11 3.12 -10.83 8.39
CA PRO A 11 2.76 -10.28 9.70
C PRO A 11 3.93 -9.60 10.41
N VAL A 12 5.15 -10.07 10.21
CA VAL A 12 6.33 -9.48 10.85
C VAL A 12 6.60 -8.11 10.25
N ILE A 13 6.63 -8.01 8.93
CA ILE A 13 6.85 -6.73 8.23
C ILE A 13 5.72 -5.76 8.51
N ARG A 14 4.47 -6.24 8.44
CA ARG A 14 3.30 -5.41 8.72
C ARG A 14 3.32 -4.85 10.13
N ASP A 15 3.53 -5.69 11.13
CA ASP A 15 3.50 -5.27 12.52
C ASP A 15 4.67 -4.35 12.86
N THR A 16 5.86 -4.64 12.35
CA THR A 16 7.04 -3.80 12.56
C THR A 16 6.86 -2.43 11.91
N THR A 17 6.41 -2.40 10.67
CA THR A 17 6.17 -1.14 9.94
C THR A 17 5.07 -0.33 10.60
N SER A 18 3.97 -0.98 10.96
CA SER A 18 2.85 -0.33 11.63
C SER A 18 3.26 0.27 12.98
N TYR A 19 4.02 -0.48 13.77
CA TYR A 19 4.52 0.01 15.05
C TYR A 19 5.41 1.25 14.86
N PHE A 20 6.36 1.17 13.93
CA PHE A 20 7.28 2.28 13.67
C PHE A 20 6.52 3.55 13.24
N LEU A 21 5.56 3.40 12.34
CA LEU A 21 4.78 4.53 11.86
C LEU A 21 3.86 5.11 12.94
N ASN A 22 3.25 4.25 13.76
CA ASN A 22 2.38 4.70 14.84
C ASN A 22 3.14 5.40 15.97
N CYS A 23 4.46 5.19 16.06
CA CYS A 23 5.30 5.93 17.03
C CYS A 23 5.51 7.39 16.61
N GLN A 24 5.23 7.73 15.35
CA GLN A 24 5.31 9.10 14.88
C GLN A 24 4.07 9.87 15.28
N GLN A 25 4.24 11.12 15.67
CA GLN A 25 3.11 11.98 15.97
C GLN A 25 2.30 12.25 14.70
N ASN A 26 0.99 12.25 14.83
CA ASN A 26 0.05 12.58 13.76
C ASN A 26 -0.08 11.53 12.66
N PHE A 27 0.42 10.31 12.86
CA PHE A 27 0.20 9.20 11.94
C PHE A 27 -0.81 8.21 12.52
N GLU A 28 -1.75 7.80 11.68
CA GLU A 28 -2.69 6.73 11.99
C GLU A 28 -2.58 5.68 10.89
N VAL A 29 -2.27 4.44 11.26
CA VAL A 29 -2.06 3.35 10.31
C VAL A 29 -3.23 2.38 10.38
N VAL A 30 -3.82 2.10 9.22
CA VAL A 30 -4.82 1.04 9.03
C VAL A 30 -4.15 -0.05 8.22
N CYS A 31 -4.16 -1.27 8.72
CA CYS A 31 -3.51 -2.41 8.06
C CYS A 31 -4.52 -3.25 7.29
N ALA A 32 -4.08 -3.74 6.14
CA ALA A 32 -4.78 -4.74 5.34
C ALA A 32 -3.78 -5.82 4.95
N ASP A 33 -4.14 -7.09 5.10
CA ASP A 33 -3.25 -8.20 4.79
C ASP A 33 -3.52 -8.84 3.44
N THR A 34 -4.59 -8.44 2.76
CA THR A 34 -4.94 -8.90 1.42
C THR A 34 -5.43 -7.74 0.57
N GLY A 35 -5.47 -7.95 -0.76
CA GLY A 35 -6.06 -6.99 -1.68
C GLY A 35 -7.55 -6.79 -1.43
N GLY A 36 -8.27 -7.87 -1.11
CA GLY A 36 -9.68 -7.79 -0.78
C GLY A 36 -9.95 -6.95 0.46
N GLU A 37 -9.13 -7.10 1.49
CA GLU A 37 -9.24 -6.28 2.70
C GLU A 37 -8.92 -4.82 2.41
N ALA A 38 -7.90 -4.54 1.59
CA ALA A 38 -7.58 -3.18 1.18
C ALA A 38 -8.76 -2.52 0.47
N LEU A 39 -9.43 -3.24 -0.43
CA LEU A 39 -10.60 -2.74 -1.14
C LEU A 39 -11.80 -2.51 -0.20
N SER A 40 -11.89 -3.25 0.89
CA SER A 40 -12.95 -3.04 1.88
C SER A 40 -12.83 -1.68 2.59
N HIS A 41 -11.66 -1.08 2.57
CA HIS A 41 -11.43 0.25 3.12
C HIS A 41 -11.59 1.38 2.09
N ALA A 42 -12.06 1.08 0.87
CA ALA A 42 -12.07 2.03 -0.24
C ALA A 42 -12.90 3.29 0.01
N ARG A 43 -13.81 3.27 0.98
CA ARG A 43 -14.63 4.45 1.33
C ARG A 43 -13.99 5.35 2.39
N GLU A 44 -12.90 4.88 3.01
CA GLU A 44 -12.19 5.67 4.00
C GLU A 44 -11.21 6.62 3.30
N LYS A 45 -10.87 7.70 3.96
CA LYS A 45 -9.91 8.66 3.42
C LYS A 45 -8.52 8.31 3.92
N PHE A 46 -7.58 8.19 2.99
CA PHE A 46 -6.16 7.98 3.28
C PHE A 46 -5.33 9.06 2.60
N ASP A 47 -4.25 9.44 3.26
CA ASP A 47 -3.31 10.42 2.73
C ASP A 47 -2.17 9.76 1.96
N VAL A 48 -1.84 8.51 2.30
CA VAL A 48 -0.80 7.70 1.66
C VAL A 48 -1.21 6.24 1.73
N ILE A 49 -0.89 5.49 0.67
CA ILE A 49 -1.05 4.04 0.64
C ILE A 49 0.33 3.42 0.46
N LEU A 50 0.74 2.58 1.40
CA LEU A 50 1.94 1.76 1.31
C LEU A 50 1.51 0.35 0.94
N MET A 51 2.09 -0.22 -0.13
CA MET A 51 1.57 -1.45 -0.72
C MET A 51 2.69 -2.37 -1.17
N ASP A 52 2.58 -3.65 -0.81
CA ASP A 52 3.42 -4.69 -1.38
C ASP A 52 2.90 -5.07 -2.77
N ILE A 53 3.82 -5.39 -3.69
CA ILE A 53 3.44 -5.86 -5.02
C ILE A 53 2.92 -7.30 -4.96
N LEU A 54 3.55 -8.14 -4.15
CA LEU A 54 3.16 -9.55 -4.03
C LEU A 54 2.19 -9.74 -2.88
N LEU A 55 0.92 -9.91 -3.20
CA LEU A 55 -0.15 -10.17 -2.23
C LEU A 55 -0.72 -11.57 -2.47
N PRO A 56 -1.33 -12.20 -1.43
CA PRO A 56 -1.79 -13.58 -1.55
C PRO A 56 -2.96 -13.76 -2.53
N ASP A 57 -3.78 -12.74 -2.70
CA ASP A 57 -5.01 -12.83 -3.52
C ASP A 57 -4.95 -11.99 -4.80
N THR A 58 -3.96 -11.12 -4.94
CA THR A 58 -3.83 -10.27 -6.13
C THR A 58 -2.40 -9.74 -6.25
N ASN A 59 -2.13 -9.09 -7.37
CA ASN A 59 -0.90 -8.36 -7.60
C ASN A 59 -1.10 -6.90 -7.17
N GLY A 60 -0.13 -6.34 -6.43
CA GLY A 60 -0.22 -4.95 -5.94
C GLY A 60 -0.36 -3.93 -7.05
N MET A 61 0.24 -4.18 -8.25
CA MET A 61 0.09 -3.30 -9.39
C MET A 61 -1.36 -3.25 -9.88
N GLU A 62 -2.02 -4.41 -9.95
CA GLU A 62 -3.43 -4.50 -10.32
C GLU A 62 -4.32 -3.84 -9.27
N LEU A 63 -4.03 -4.09 -8.00
CA LEU A 63 -4.74 -3.46 -6.90
C LEU A 63 -4.60 -1.93 -6.95
N CYS A 64 -3.41 -1.43 -7.29
CA CYS A 64 -3.17 0.00 -7.44
C CYS A 64 -4.09 0.62 -8.48
N GLN A 65 -4.25 -0.02 -9.66
CA GLN A 65 -5.16 0.45 -10.69
C GLN A 65 -6.60 0.54 -10.16
N ARG A 66 -7.04 -0.46 -9.40
CA ARG A 66 -8.39 -0.48 -8.85
C ARG A 66 -8.58 0.60 -7.80
N LEU A 67 -7.59 0.79 -6.92
CA LEU A 67 -7.66 1.82 -5.88
C LEU A 67 -7.64 3.23 -6.47
N ARG A 68 -7.00 3.45 -7.63
CA ARG A 68 -7.00 4.75 -8.30
C ARG A 68 -8.39 5.22 -8.71
N SER A 69 -9.39 4.35 -8.76
CA SER A 69 -10.78 4.75 -8.98
C SER A 69 -11.34 5.57 -7.80
N TRP A 70 -10.78 5.41 -6.61
CA TRP A 70 -11.24 6.07 -5.39
C TRP A 70 -10.23 7.04 -4.79
N TYR A 71 -8.92 6.83 -5.03
CA TYR A 71 -7.87 7.57 -4.35
C TYR A 71 -6.96 8.30 -5.33
N HIS A 72 -6.67 9.55 -5.02
CA HIS A 72 -5.67 10.36 -5.72
C HIS A 72 -4.40 10.55 -4.87
N CYS A 73 -4.36 9.99 -3.67
CA CYS A 73 -3.21 10.09 -2.78
C CYS A 73 -2.02 9.30 -3.33
N PRO A 74 -0.78 9.58 -2.86
CA PRO A 74 0.39 8.81 -3.24
C PRO A 74 0.24 7.32 -2.87
N ILE A 75 0.66 6.47 -3.80
CA ILE A 75 0.76 5.02 -3.59
C ILE A 75 2.23 4.66 -3.73
N ILE A 76 2.83 4.16 -2.64
CA ILE A 76 4.24 3.81 -2.58
C ILE A 76 4.34 2.30 -2.45
N PHE A 77 5.06 1.67 -3.38
CA PHE A 77 5.31 0.24 -3.33
C PHE A 77 6.49 -0.07 -2.41
N THR A 78 6.34 -1.09 -1.58
CA THR A 78 7.34 -1.46 -0.57
C THR A 78 7.92 -2.85 -0.82
N SER A 79 7.84 -3.36 -2.04
CA SER A 79 8.31 -4.71 -2.39
C SER A 79 9.83 -4.81 -2.36
N CYS A 80 10.34 -6.03 -2.10
CA CYS A 80 11.76 -6.36 -2.18
C CYS A 80 12.24 -6.67 -3.60
N LEU A 81 11.40 -6.49 -4.62
CA LEU A 81 11.78 -6.77 -6.01
C LEU A 81 12.67 -5.66 -6.55
N ASP A 82 13.86 -6.04 -7.04
CA ASP A 82 14.83 -5.11 -7.63
C ASP A 82 14.75 -5.06 -9.15
N ASP A 83 13.76 -5.69 -9.75
CA ASP A 83 13.60 -5.72 -11.20
C ASP A 83 13.17 -4.34 -11.72
N THR A 84 14.02 -3.74 -12.52
CA THR A 84 13.76 -2.41 -13.11
C THR A 84 12.49 -2.39 -13.93
N ASP A 85 12.23 -3.45 -14.71
CA ASP A 85 11.01 -3.53 -15.53
C ASP A 85 9.75 -3.54 -14.65
N THR A 86 9.80 -4.25 -13.52
CA THR A 86 8.71 -4.28 -12.56
C THR A 86 8.47 -2.93 -11.93
N VAL A 87 9.54 -2.21 -11.56
CA VAL A 87 9.44 -0.87 -10.98
C VAL A 87 8.80 0.10 -11.97
N VAL A 88 9.28 0.12 -13.20
CA VAL A 88 8.75 1.00 -14.25
C VAL A 88 7.27 0.70 -14.48
N ARG A 89 6.91 -0.57 -14.59
CA ARG A 89 5.52 -0.96 -14.80
C ARG A 89 4.62 -0.56 -13.64
N ALA A 90 5.10 -0.71 -12.41
CA ALA A 90 4.35 -0.30 -11.22
C ALA A 90 4.05 1.19 -11.24
N LEU A 91 5.02 2.01 -11.60
CA LEU A 91 4.84 3.46 -11.70
C LEU A 91 3.90 3.84 -12.85
N GLU A 92 4.00 3.15 -13.99
CA GLU A 92 3.10 3.37 -15.14
C GLU A 92 1.65 3.06 -14.79
N LEU A 93 1.40 2.09 -13.91
CA LEU A 93 0.06 1.67 -13.52
C LEU A 93 -0.54 2.52 -12.39
N GLY A 94 0.13 3.59 -12.00
CA GLY A 94 -0.42 4.57 -11.07
C GLY A 94 0.27 4.67 -9.72
N GLY A 95 1.35 3.91 -9.50
CA GLY A 95 2.19 4.09 -8.33
C GLY A 95 3.02 5.36 -8.44
N ASP A 96 3.23 6.05 -7.35
CA ASP A 96 3.99 7.30 -7.30
C ASP A 96 5.45 7.07 -6.92
N ASP A 97 5.73 5.97 -6.24
CA ASP A 97 7.08 5.62 -5.83
C ASP A 97 7.16 4.12 -5.54
N PHE A 98 8.38 3.67 -5.33
CA PHE A 98 8.64 2.25 -5.14
C PHE A 98 9.55 2.01 -3.94
#